data_b5bfa7d3c35b53bcf3c2b4527728ad86
#
_entry.id   b5bfa7d3c35b53bcf3c2b4527728ad86
#
_cell.length_a   1.000
_cell.length_b   1.000
_cell.length_c   1.000
_cell.angle_alpha   90.00
_cell.angle_beta   90.00
_cell.angle_gamma   90.00
#
_symmetry.space_group_name_H-M   'P 1'
#
loop_
_entity.id
_entity.type
_entity.pdbx_description
1 polymer ?
#
loop_
_entity_poly.entity_id
_entity_poly.type
_entity_poly.pdbx_seq_one_letter_code
_entity_poly.pdbx_strand_id
1 'polypeptide(L)'
;MTGARFLPVSWPMAEKFWWEVSMEWQSPSGGPSAVKTASFQDAVRMLNTLQTNASYLEQVKRERGDPQTQLEAMEVYLARSGLQVEDLDQLNIIHVTGTKGKGSTCAFTEHILRNYGLKTGFFSSPHLVQVRERIRINGQPISPELFTKHFWHLYHQLEKTKDGSCVSMPAYFRFLTLMAFHVFLQEKVDLAVVEVGIGGAYDCTNIIRKPVVCGVSSLGIDHTSLLGDTVEKIAWQKGGIFKHGVPAFTVLQPEGPLAVLRDRAQQISCPLYLCPPLEALEERGRPLTLGLEGEHQRSNAALALQLAHCWLQWRDHQDVRKLKVSRPSVPWPLPLAPVFQPTSHMRHGLRDTEWPGRTQVLRRGPLTWYLDGAHTTSSVQACVRWFRQALQRSERPSRGPEVRVLLFNSTGDRDPAALLKLLQPCQFDYAVFCPNLTEVASTDNADQQNFTVTLDQVLLRCLEHQQHWSCLDEEQAGRDLWRPSSLEPGGPAPLRLAPRGPRPCSSSSLVFSCISHALQWISQGRDPVFQLPSLPRGLLAHPTASNGASVLREATAIHVLVTGSLHLVGGVLKLLEPSLSQ
;
A
#
# COMPACT_ATOMS: atom_id res chain seq x y z
N MET A 1 -11.12 -39.53 45.42
CA MET A 1 -11.78 -40.34 44.39
C MET A 1 -12.05 -39.37 43.24
N THR A 2 -11.55 -39.41 42.09
CA THR A 2 -10.68 -40.18 41.24
C THR A 2 -10.04 -39.22 40.26
N GLY A 3 -8.73 -39.21 40.18
CA GLY A 3 -8.00 -38.34 39.27
C GLY A 3 -8.06 -38.85 37.84
N ALA A 4 -8.12 -37.95 36.91
CA ALA A 4 -7.85 -38.19 35.49
C ALA A 4 -6.54 -37.48 35.12
N ARG A 5 -5.50 -38.28 34.90
CA ARG A 5 -4.20 -37.83 34.36
C ARG A 5 -4.37 -37.62 32.85
N PHE A 6 -4.09 -36.42 32.36
CA PHE A 6 -3.84 -36.19 30.93
C PHE A 6 -2.36 -36.50 30.63
N LEU A 7 -2.14 -37.43 29.72
CA LEU A 7 -0.84 -37.73 29.14
C LEU A 7 -0.52 -36.72 28.05
N PRO A 8 0.73 -36.28 27.88
CA PRO A 8 1.10 -35.40 26.78
C PRO A 8 1.23 -36.23 25.49
N VAL A 9 0.49 -35.82 24.44
CA VAL A 9 0.67 -36.35 23.11
C VAL A 9 1.90 -35.70 22.50
N SER A 10 2.95 -36.49 22.30
CA SER A 10 4.17 -36.11 21.59
C SER A 10 3.90 -36.01 20.10
N TRP A 11 4.24 -34.88 19.50
CA TRP A 11 4.24 -34.64 18.05
C TRP A 11 5.64 -34.91 17.48
N PRO A 12 5.85 -35.94 16.66
CA PRO A 12 7.10 -36.12 15.94
C PRO A 12 6.85 -35.92 14.44
N MET A 13 6.72 -34.70 13.96
CA MET A 13 6.72 -34.43 12.50
C MET A 13 7.34 -33.08 12.07
N ALA A 14 7.75 -32.22 13.00
CA ALA A 14 8.36 -30.93 12.63
C ALA A 14 9.89 -31.00 12.44
N GLU A 15 10.56 -31.98 13.06
CA GLU A 15 12.04 -32.05 12.97
C GLU A 15 12.59 -32.74 11.71
N LYS A 16 11.81 -33.58 11.03
CA LYS A 16 12.28 -34.27 9.82
C LYS A 16 12.34 -33.39 8.57
N PHE A 17 11.55 -32.31 8.52
CA PHE A 17 11.55 -31.41 7.34
C PHE A 17 12.77 -30.47 7.27
N TRP A 18 13.41 -30.22 8.41
CA TRP A 18 14.57 -29.30 8.47
C TRP A 18 15.90 -29.97 8.09
N TRP A 19 16.00 -31.27 8.18
CA TRP A 19 17.22 -32.01 7.84
C TRP A 19 17.40 -32.28 6.35
N GLU A 20 16.32 -32.44 5.60
CA GLU A 20 16.40 -32.71 4.16
C GLU A 20 16.79 -31.47 3.34
N VAL A 21 16.44 -30.26 3.77
CA VAL A 21 16.83 -29.00 3.10
C VAL A 21 18.30 -28.64 3.38
N SER A 22 18.88 -29.12 4.49
CA SER A 22 20.27 -28.83 4.86
C SER A 22 21.30 -29.81 4.27
N MET A 23 20.88 -30.95 3.72
CA MET A 23 21.81 -31.99 3.23
C MET A 23 22.10 -31.95 1.73
N GLU A 24 21.41 -31.16 0.92
CA GLU A 24 21.66 -31.10 -0.53
C GLU A 24 22.71 -30.06 -0.98
N TRP A 25 23.42 -29.43 -0.06
CA TRP A 25 24.47 -28.45 -0.37
C TRP A 25 25.90 -28.91 0.03
N GLN A 26 26.17 -30.20 -0.03
CA GLN A 26 27.56 -30.67 -0.07
C GLN A 26 28.04 -30.71 -1.51
N SER A 27 29.08 -29.94 -1.79
CA SER A 27 29.75 -29.87 -3.11
C SER A 27 30.06 -31.24 -3.69
N PRO A 28 29.59 -31.60 -4.89
CA PRO A 28 30.14 -32.75 -5.60
C PRO A 28 31.49 -32.32 -6.21
N SER A 29 32.55 -32.92 -5.77
CA SER A 29 33.80 -33.00 -6.52
C SER A 29 33.58 -33.80 -7.81
N GLY A 30 33.57 -33.15 -8.97
CA GLY A 30 33.61 -33.85 -10.24
C GLY A 30 32.85 -33.24 -11.39
N GLY A 31 33.52 -32.52 -12.29
CA GLY A 31 33.12 -32.20 -13.66
C GLY A 31 32.41 -30.86 -13.87
N PRO A 32 32.55 -30.19 -15.03
CA PRO A 32 31.89 -28.92 -15.33
C PRO A 32 30.41 -29.14 -15.64
N SER A 33 29.60 -29.28 -14.61
CA SER A 33 28.15 -29.21 -14.70
C SER A 33 27.76 -27.74 -14.54
N ALA A 34 26.94 -27.24 -15.46
CA ALA A 34 26.40 -25.87 -15.49
C ALA A 34 25.92 -25.47 -14.10
N VAL A 35 26.57 -24.47 -13.51
CA VAL A 35 26.11 -23.82 -12.27
C VAL A 35 24.69 -23.32 -12.55
N LYS A 36 23.68 -23.95 -11.98
CA LYS A 36 22.31 -23.43 -12.02
C LYS A 36 22.35 -22.05 -11.39
N THR A 37 22.31 -21.02 -12.19
CA THR A 37 22.15 -19.64 -11.70
C THR A 37 20.84 -19.58 -10.94
N ALA A 38 20.89 -19.19 -9.66
CA ALA A 38 19.72 -19.07 -8.80
C ALA A 38 18.70 -18.14 -9.48
N SER A 39 17.45 -18.58 -9.58
CA SER A 39 16.38 -17.85 -10.25
C SER A 39 15.86 -16.70 -9.39
N PHE A 40 15.11 -15.77 -10.01
CA PHE A 40 14.36 -14.74 -9.28
C PHE A 40 13.42 -15.36 -8.23
N GLN A 41 12.74 -16.44 -8.58
CA GLN A 41 11.83 -17.14 -7.67
C GLN A 41 12.56 -17.74 -6.46
N ASP A 42 13.78 -18.21 -6.62
CA ASP A 42 14.58 -18.72 -5.50
C ASP A 42 14.96 -17.58 -4.55
N ALA A 43 15.32 -16.40 -5.08
CA ALA A 43 15.59 -15.22 -4.29
C ALA A 43 14.34 -14.77 -3.51
N VAL A 44 13.16 -14.78 -4.14
CA VAL A 44 11.89 -14.42 -3.49
C VAL A 44 11.51 -15.43 -2.42
N ARG A 45 11.65 -16.74 -2.68
CA ARG A 45 11.39 -17.78 -1.65
C ARG A 45 12.29 -17.61 -0.44
N MET A 46 13.59 -17.37 -0.67
CA MET A 46 14.56 -17.16 0.42
C MET A 46 14.25 -15.86 1.18
N LEU A 47 13.92 -14.77 0.48
CA LEU A 47 13.49 -13.53 1.11
C LEU A 47 12.25 -13.72 2.01
N ASN A 48 11.31 -14.56 1.58
CA ASN A 48 10.10 -14.85 2.36
C ASN A 48 10.40 -15.62 3.65
N THR A 49 11.48 -16.39 3.73
CA THR A 49 11.92 -17.01 4.99
C THR A 49 12.33 -15.99 6.05
N LEU A 50 12.64 -14.75 5.63
CA LEU A 50 12.94 -13.64 6.53
C LEU A 50 11.68 -12.92 7.03
N GLN A 51 10.48 -13.32 6.61
CA GLN A 51 9.23 -12.80 7.14
C GLN A 51 9.12 -13.22 8.62
N THR A 52 8.90 -12.24 9.48
CA THR A 52 8.67 -12.49 10.90
C THR A 52 7.27 -13.05 11.09
N ASN A 53 7.15 -14.18 11.75
CA ASN A 53 5.86 -14.75 12.14
C ASN A 53 5.09 -13.76 13.04
N ALA A 54 3.76 -13.76 12.95
CA ALA A 54 2.91 -12.95 13.83
C ALA A 54 3.21 -13.21 15.31
N SER A 55 3.54 -14.45 15.70
CA SER A 55 3.99 -14.83 17.04
C SER A 55 5.30 -14.14 17.46
N TYR A 56 6.26 -13.97 16.53
CA TYR A 56 7.47 -13.23 16.79
C TYR A 56 7.20 -11.72 16.96
N LEU A 57 6.31 -11.15 16.15
CA LEU A 57 5.88 -9.75 16.33
C LEU A 57 5.17 -9.56 17.69
N GLU A 58 4.36 -10.53 18.12
CA GLU A 58 3.77 -10.52 19.46
C GLU A 58 4.80 -10.70 20.58
N GLN A 59 5.80 -11.54 20.37
CA GLN A 59 6.91 -11.71 21.31
C GLN A 59 7.75 -10.44 21.40
N VAL A 60 8.09 -9.81 20.28
CA VAL A 60 8.77 -8.50 20.25
C VAL A 60 7.92 -7.40 20.90
N LYS A 61 6.59 -7.45 20.76
CA LYS A 61 5.66 -6.57 21.49
C LYS A 61 5.69 -6.82 23.01
N ARG A 62 5.80 -8.07 23.44
CA ARG A 62 5.85 -8.46 24.87
C ARG A 62 7.19 -8.15 25.51
N GLU A 63 8.27 -8.42 24.81
CA GLU A 63 9.65 -8.21 25.28
C GLU A 63 10.06 -6.73 25.25
N ARG A 64 9.22 -5.81 24.69
CA ARG A 64 9.41 -4.36 24.62
C ARG A 64 10.89 -3.96 24.76
N GLY A 65 11.74 -4.48 23.90
CA GLY A 65 13.07 -3.94 23.74
C GLY A 65 12.96 -2.42 23.45
N ASP A 66 13.85 -1.66 24.00
CA ASP A 66 13.90 -0.21 23.76
C ASP A 66 13.75 0.03 22.25
N PRO A 67 12.76 0.80 21.79
CA PRO A 67 12.58 1.09 20.37
C PRO A 67 13.85 1.66 19.70
N GLN A 68 14.74 2.29 20.47
CA GLN A 68 16.06 2.77 20.05
C GLN A 68 16.93 1.63 19.50
N THR A 69 16.89 0.45 20.09
CA THR A 69 17.65 -0.73 19.67
C THR A 69 17.33 -1.15 18.23
N GLN A 70 16.17 -0.73 17.68
CA GLN A 70 15.79 -1.02 16.30
C GLN A 70 16.66 -0.29 15.28
N LEU A 71 17.04 0.97 15.56
CA LEU A 71 17.95 1.76 14.71
C LEU A 71 19.40 1.30 14.88
N GLU A 72 19.82 1.05 16.12
CA GLU A 72 21.16 0.50 16.41
C GLU A 72 21.38 -0.84 15.67
N ALA A 73 20.37 -1.72 15.71
CA ALA A 73 20.41 -2.97 14.95
C ALA A 73 20.51 -2.72 13.44
N MET A 74 19.84 -1.68 12.92
CA MET A 74 19.92 -1.33 11.50
C MET A 74 21.32 -0.82 11.12
N GLU A 75 21.99 -0.05 11.99
CA GLU A 75 23.39 0.39 11.79
C GLU A 75 24.34 -0.80 11.73
N VAL A 76 24.17 -1.77 12.63
CA VAL A 76 24.96 -3.01 12.61
C VAL A 76 24.75 -3.78 11.30
N TYR A 77 23.52 -3.93 10.84
CA TYR A 77 23.23 -4.61 9.57
C TYR A 77 23.79 -3.83 8.36
N LEU A 78 23.73 -2.52 8.38
CA LEU A 78 24.31 -1.67 7.33
C LEU A 78 25.83 -1.89 7.25
N ALA A 79 26.53 -1.81 8.38
CA ALA A 79 27.96 -2.06 8.45
C ALA A 79 28.34 -3.47 7.99
N ARG A 80 27.60 -4.50 8.44
CA ARG A 80 27.79 -5.87 7.99
C ARG A 80 27.56 -6.06 6.48
N SER A 81 26.68 -5.25 5.90
CA SER A 81 26.44 -5.26 4.46
C SER A 81 27.55 -4.57 3.65
N GLY A 82 28.53 -3.95 4.32
CA GLY A 82 29.66 -3.25 3.70
C GLY A 82 29.41 -1.75 3.43
N LEU A 83 28.34 -1.17 3.98
CA LEU A 83 28.03 0.25 3.87
C LEU A 83 28.16 0.95 5.24
N GLN A 84 28.51 2.23 5.21
CA GLN A 84 28.45 3.12 6.36
C GLN A 84 27.24 4.06 6.24
N VAL A 85 26.78 4.60 7.37
CA VAL A 85 25.66 5.57 7.36
C VAL A 85 25.98 6.79 6.50
N GLU A 86 27.25 7.16 6.45
CA GLU A 86 27.80 8.24 5.63
C GLU A 86 27.61 8.04 4.12
N ASP A 87 27.64 6.79 3.66
CA ASP A 87 27.47 6.48 2.24
C ASP A 87 26.07 6.87 1.75
N LEU A 88 25.07 6.82 2.64
CA LEU A 88 23.70 7.20 2.31
C LEU A 88 23.55 8.70 2.02
N ASP A 89 24.46 9.54 2.48
CA ASP A 89 24.43 10.99 2.22
C ASP A 89 24.57 11.30 0.71
N GLN A 90 25.22 10.40 -0.07
CA GLN A 90 25.39 10.53 -1.52
C GLN A 90 24.07 10.35 -2.29
N LEU A 91 23.06 9.76 -1.68
CA LEU A 91 21.78 9.49 -2.31
C LEU A 91 20.82 10.69 -2.36
N ASN A 92 21.19 11.84 -1.77
CA ASN A 92 20.42 13.09 -1.80
C ASN A 92 18.92 12.88 -1.51
N ILE A 93 18.63 12.21 -0.39
CA ILE A 93 17.36 11.57 -0.09
C ILE A 93 16.24 12.57 0.18
N ILE A 94 15.07 12.31 -0.39
CA ILE A 94 13.77 12.84 0.03
C ILE A 94 13.10 11.76 0.88
N HIS A 95 12.83 12.05 2.17
CA HIS A 95 12.30 11.08 3.13
C HIS A 95 10.84 11.41 3.48
N VAL A 96 9.90 10.49 3.20
CA VAL A 96 8.46 10.76 3.31
C VAL A 96 7.78 9.79 4.26
N THR A 97 7.06 10.33 5.24
CA THR A 97 6.18 9.60 6.15
C THR A 97 4.73 10.09 6.07
N GLY A 98 3.84 9.45 6.81
CA GLY A 98 2.42 9.76 6.90
C GLY A 98 1.59 8.51 7.15
N THR A 99 0.30 8.67 7.42
CA THR A 99 -0.60 7.52 7.53
C THR A 99 -1.10 7.11 6.14
N LYS A 100 -1.65 8.06 5.39
CA LYS A 100 -2.15 7.86 4.03
C LYS A 100 -1.49 8.84 3.06
N GLY A 101 -1.35 8.42 1.79
CA GLY A 101 -0.79 9.26 0.75
C GLY A 101 0.75 9.23 0.61
N LYS A 102 1.49 8.51 1.47
CA LYS A 102 2.95 8.39 1.36
C LYS A 102 3.42 7.99 -0.04
N GLY A 103 2.98 6.79 -0.49
CA GLY A 103 3.37 6.24 -1.79
C GLY A 103 2.96 7.13 -2.96
N SER A 104 1.73 7.71 -2.94
CA SER A 104 1.29 8.65 -3.98
C SER A 104 2.13 9.93 -3.99
N THR A 105 2.44 10.50 -2.82
CA THR A 105 3.34 11.67 -2.71
C THR A 105 4.73 11.33 -3.27
N CYS A 106 5.28 10.18 -2.90
CA CYS A 106 6.58 9.73 -3.40
C CYS A 106 6.56 9.52 -4.92
N ALA A 107 5.51 8.90 -5.46
CA ALA A 107 5.36 8.67 -6.89
C ALA A 107 5.28 9.99 -7.67
N PHE A 108 4.47 10.96 -7.22
CA PHE A 108 4.45 12.30 -7.81
C PHE A 108 5.82 12.97 -7.74
N THR A 109 6.49 12.93 -6.57
CA THR A 109 7.80 13.56 -6.35
C THR A 109 8.86 12.96 -7.28
N GLU A 110 8.93 11.63 -7.36
CA GLU A 110 9.85 10.90 -8.23
C GLU A 110 9.62 11.26 -9.69
N HIS A 111 8.36 11.21 -10.15
CA HIS A 111 8.04 11.47 -11.54
C HIS A 111 8.32 12.93 -11.94
N ILE A 112 8.03 13.89 -11.06
CA ILE A 112 8.41 15.30 -11.26
C ILE A 112 9.92 15.40 -11.47
N LEU A 113 10.73 14.85 -10.57
CA LEU A 113 12.19 14.98 -10.62
C LEU A 113 12.80 14.23 -11.79
N ARG A 114 12.26 13.07 -12.14
CA ARG A 114 12.65 12.32 -13.36
C ARG A 114 12.43 13.11 -14.64
N ASN A 115 11.37 13.92 -14.72
CA ASN A 115 11.13 14.81 -15.87
C ASN A 115 12.17 15.93 -16.02
N TYR A 116 12.99 16.20 -15.01
CA TYR A 116 14.17 17.06 -15.12
C TYR A 116 15.42 16.32 -15.64
N GLY A 117 15.27 15.08 -16.09
CA GLY A 117 16.37 14.27 -16.61
C GLY A 117 17.23 13.62 -15.53
N LEU A 118 16.79 13.62 -14.26
CA LEU A 118 17.52 13.04 -13.14
C LEU A 118 17.32 11.51 -13.13
N LYS A 119 18.39 10.76 -12.83
CA LYS A 119 18.29 9.33 -12.52
C LYS A 119 17.78 9.16 -11.10
N THR A 120 16.57 8.64 -10.97
CA THR A 120 15.87 8.53 -9.69
C THR A 120 15.90 7.12 -9.13
N GLY A 121 16.14 6.99 -7.81
CA GLY A 121 15.82 5.82 -7.02
C GLY A 121 14.50 6.03 -6.28
N PHE A 122 13.68 4.98 -6.15
CA PHE A 122 12.45 5.06 -5.39
C PHE A 122 12.24 3.79 -4.58
N PHE A 123 12.12 3.94 -3.25
CA PHE A 123 11.79 2.87 -2.31
C PHE A 123 10.42 3.06 -1.72
N SER A 124 9.55 2.04 -1.86
CA SER A 124 8.14 2.09 -1.42
C SER A 124 7.67 0.80 -0.78
N SER A 125 6.54 0.86 -0.03
CA SER A 125 5.93 -0.32 0.58
C SER A 125 4.42 -0.13 0.82
N PRO A 126 3.65 -1.25 0.75
CA PRO A 126 4.02 -2.55 0.22
C PRO A 126 4.05 -2.58 -1.31
N HIS A 127 4.48 -3.67 -1.91
CA HIS A 127 4.29 -3.95 -3.34
C HIS A 127 2.86 -4.43 -3.63
N LEU A 128 2.46 -4.40 -4.89
CA LEU A 128 1.15 -4.89 -5.35
C LEU A 128 1.23 -6.31 -5.92
N VAL A 129 2.09 -6.51 -6.92
CA VAL A 129 2.20 -7.75 -7.68
C VAL A 129 3.51 -8.48 -7.37
N GLN A 130 4.64 -7.79 -7.46
CA GLN A 130 5.97 -8.36 -7.25
C GLN A 130 6.81 -7.55 -6.28
N VAL A 131 7.63 -8.22 -5.46
CA VAL A 131 8.48 -7.58 -4.45
C VAL A 131 9.47 -6.57 -5.04
N ARG A 132 9.93 -6.77 -6.28
CA ARG A 132 10.85 -5.85 -6.99
C ARG A 132 10.26 -4.45 -7.22
N GLU A 133 8.93 -4.30 -7.16
CA GLU A 133 8.26 -2.99 -7.22
C GLU A 133 8.65 -2.05 -6.07
N ARG A 134 9.13 -2.61 -4.96
CA ARG A 134 9.58 -1.81 -3.80
C ARG A 134 10.85 -1.03 -4.08
N ILE A 135 11.62 -1.43 -5.10
CA ILE A 135 12.87 -0.79 -5.50
C ILE A 135 12.77 -0.45 -6.98
N ARG A 136 12.69 0.85 -7.28
CA ARG A 136 12.53 1.35 -8.64
C ARG A 136 13.69 2.24 -9.02
N ILE A 137 14.09 2.14 -10.28
CA ILE A 137 15.05 3.07 -10.92
C ILE A 137 14.31 3.74 -12.08
N ASN A 138 14.34 5.07 -12.13
CA ASN A 138 13.64 5.86 -13.14
C ASN A 138 12.15 5.47 -13.27
N GLY A 139 11.47 5.27 -12.13
CA GLY A 139 10.05 4.93 -12.04
C GLY A 139 9.71 3.46 -12.35
N GLN A 140 10.66 2.66 -12.88
CA GLN A 140 10.43 1.25 -13.21
C GLN A 140 10.95 0.32 -12.11
N PRO A 141 10.23 -0.75 -11.77
CA PRO A 141 10.76 -1.80 -10.90
C PRO A 141 12.09 -2.32 -11.46
N ILE A 142 13.06 -2.61 -10.58
CA ILE A 142 14.31 -3.24 -11.03
C ILE A 142 14.02 -4.59 -11.70
N SER A 143 14.88 -4.98 -12.66
CA SER A 143 14.67 -6.25 -13.38
C SER A 143 14.81 -7.45 -12.46
N PRO A 144 14.21 -8.61 -12.80
CA PRO A 144 14.39 -9.85 -12.04
C PRO A 144 15.86 -10.23 -11.86
N GLU A 145 16.71 -10.01 -12.88
CA GLU A 145 18.14 -10.30 -12.86
C GLU A 145 18.87 -9.39 -11.89
N LEU A 146 18.56 -8.08 -11.93
CA LEU A 146 19.16 -7.10 -11.03
C LEU A 146 18.74 -7.38 -9.58
N PHE A 147 17.46 -7.70 -9.34
CA PHE A 147 16.96 -8.11 -8.03
C PHE A 147 17.72 -9.34 -7.53
N THR A 148 17.80 -10.40 -8.32
CA THR A 148 18.46 -11.67 -7.98
C THR A 148 19.94 -11.46 -7.65
N LYS A 149 20.65 -10.69 -8.48
CA LYS A 149 22.06 -10.35 -8.26
C LYS A 149 22.29 -9.65 -6.92
N HIS A 150 21.51 -8.58 -6.64
CA HIS A 150 21.66 -7.81 -5.40
C HIS A 150 21.20 -8.60 -4.18
N PHE A 151 20.13 -9.38 -4.31
CA PHE A 151 19.63 -10.22 -3.24
C PHE A 151 20.70 -11.19 -2.75
N TRP A 152 21.27 -12.01 -3.67
CA TRP A 152 22.25 -13.02 -3.29
C TRP A 152 23.58 -12.43 -2.84
N HIS A 153 23.99 -11.32 -3.45
CA HIS A 153 25.19 -10.60 -2.99
C HIS A 153 25.04 -10.15 -1.53
N LEU A 154 23.96 -9.47 -1.22
CA LEU A 154 23.66 -8.99 0.15
C LEU A 154 23.46 -10.16 1.12
N TYR A 155 22.71 -11.19 0.71
CA TYR A 155 22.44 -12.37 1.54
C TYR A 155 23.74 -13.04 1.96
N HIS A 156 24.62 -13.36 1.02
CA HIS A 156 25.90 -14.01 1.32
C HIS A 156 26.84 -13.11 2.12
N GLN A 157 26.84 -11.81 1.88
CA GLN A 157 27.62 -10.86 2.68
C GLN A 157 27.19 -10.86 4.15
N LEU A 158 25.89 -10.81 4.38
CA LEU A 158 25.33 -10.85 5.74
C LEU A 158 25.52 -12.21 6.42
N GLU A 159 25.50 -13.33 5.65
CA GLU A 159 25.80 -14.65 6.18
C GLU A 159 27.26 -14.80 6.61
N LYS A 160 28.20 -14.34 5.76
CA LYS A 160 29.64 -14.41 6.07
C LYS A 160 30.05 -13.59 7.27
N THR A 161 29.32 -12.50 7.54
CA THR A 161 29.59 -11.58 8.66
C THR A 161 28.82 -11.96 9.93
N LYS A 162 28.21 -13.14 10.00
CA LYS A 162 27.66 -13.68 11.24
C LYS A 162 28.81 -14.06 12.16
N ASP A 163 29.08 -13.26 13.19
CA ASP A 163 29.90 -13.72 14.30
C ASP A 163 29.05 -14.64 15.17
N GLY A 164 29.70 -15.54 15.93
CA GLY A 164 29.00 -16.44 16.87
C GLY A 164 28.20 -15.75 17.99
N SER A 165 28.13 -14.43 18.00
CA SER A 165 27.30 -13.59 18.87
C SER A 165 25.95 -13.31 18.21
N CYS A 166 24.92 -14.04 18.55
CA CYS A 166 23.46 -13.77 18.47
C CYS A 166 22.85 -12.88 17.35
N VAL A 167 23.58 -12.38 16.34
CA VAL A 167 23.00 -11.49 15.34
C VAL A 167 22.49 -12.32 14.16
N SER A 168 21.17 -12.57 14.16
CA SER A 168 20.44 -13.25 13.08
C SER A 168 20.47 -12.47 11.76
N MET A 169 19.93 -13.04 10.68
CA MET A 169 19.64 -12.32 9.46
C MET A 169 18.61 -11.19 9.71
N PRO A 170 18.72 -10.05 9.02
CA PRO A 170 17.73 -8.98 9.15
C PRO A 170 16.35 -9.46 8.70
N ALA A 171 15.31 -9.03 9.41
CA ALA A 171 13.93 -9.30 9.02
C ALA A 171 13.61 -8.71 7.64
N TYR A 172 12.61 -9.25 6.97
CA TYR A 172 12.17 -8.97 5.60
C TYR A 172 12.27 -7.49 5.17
N PHE A 173 11.66 -6.58 5.94
CA PHE A 173 11.64 -5.16 5.55
C PHE A 173 13.00 -4.49 5.71
N ARG A 174 13.78 -4.85 6.75
CA ARG A 174 15.16 -4.38 6.94
C ARG A 174 16.06 -4.85 5.81
N PHE A 175 15.94 -6.13 5.41
CA PHE A 175 16.71 -6.68 4.29
C PHE A 175 16.45 -5.91 2.99
N LEU A 176 15.17 -5.65 2.67
CA LEU A 176 14.79 -4.89 1.48
C LEU A 176 15.26 -3.43 1.54
N THR A 177 15.26 -2.81 2.72
CA THR A 177 15.78 -1.45 2.90
C THR A 177 17.29 -1.38 2.63
N LEU A 178 18.06 -2.33 3.18
CA LEU A 178 19.50 -2.46 2.88
C LEU A 178 19.74 -2.67 1.39
N MET A 179 19.00 -3.61 0.79
CA MET A 179 19.09 -3.90 -0.64
C MET A 179 18.80 -2.67 -1.50
N ALA A 180 17.80 -1.86 -1.14
CA ALA A 180 17.48 -0.63 -1.85
C ALA A 180 18.65 0.37 -1.82
N PHE A 181 19.30 0.56 -0.68
CA PHE A 181 20.47 1.42 -0.57
C PHE A 181 21.63 0.93 -1.43
N HIS A 182 21.91 -0.38 -1.41
CA HIS A 182 22.93 -0.98 -2.28
C HIS A 182 22.63 -0.77 -3.78
N VAL A 183 21.37 -1.01 -4.19
CA VAL A 183 20.94 -0.79 -5.58
C VAL A 183 21.13 0.67 -5.97
N PHE A 184 20.67 1.60 -5.17
CA PHE A 184 20.73 3.04 -5.50
C PHE A 184 22.17 3.55 -5.61
N LEU A 185 23.06 3.13 -4.70
CA LEU A 185 24.47 3.49 -4.75
C LEU A 185 25.16 2.89 -5.96
N GLN A 186 24.93 1.61 -6.28
CA GLN A 186 25.56 0.94 -7.44
C GLN A 186 25.02 1.49 -8.76
N GLU A 187 23.73 1.78 -8.83
CA GLU A 187 23.10 2.41 -10.00
C GLU A 187 23.43 3.90 -10.13
N LYS A 188 24.10 4.49 -9.15
CA LYS A 188 24.50 5.90 -9.12
C LYS A 188 23.33 6.83 -9.42
N VAL A 189 22.23 6.69 -8.65
CA VAL A 189 21.08 7.59 -8.78
C VAL A 189 21.46 8.99 -8.33
N ASP A 190 20.91 10.03 -8.98
CA ASP A 190 21.11 11.43 -8.60
C ASP A 190 20.40 11.75 -7.27
N LEU A 191 19.29 11.08 -7.03
CA LEU A 191 18.52 11.16 -5.78
C LEU A 191 17.73 9.88 -5.52
N ALA A 192 17.37 9.69 -4.24
CA ALA A 192 16.42 8.64 -3.84
C ALA A 192 15.21 9.23 -3.12
N VAL A 193 14.00 8.81 -3.53
CA VAL A 193 12.76 9.07 -2.80
C VAL A 193 12.46 7.86 -1.94
N VAL A 194 12.44 8.02 -0.62
CA VAL A 194 12.31 6.92 0.34
C VAL A 194 11.03 7.07 1.14
N GLU A 195 10.12 6.11 0.96
CA GLU A 195 8.89 5.98 1.74
C GLU A 195 9.19 5.24 3.05
N VAL A 196 8.78 5.81 4.19
CA VAL A 196 8.79 5.16 5.51
C VAL A 196 7.82 3.98 5.52
N GLY A 197 8.24 2.83 6.05
CA GLY A 197 7.39 1.66 6.18
C GLY A 197 6.26 1.88 7.19
N ILE A 198 6.59 1.99 8.47
CA ILE A 198 5.63 2.19 9.55
C ILE A 198 6.18 3.24 10.53
N GLY A 199 5.33 4.22 10.89
CA GLY A 199 5.72 5.26 11.87
C GLY A 199 6.71 6.26 11.29
N GLY A 200 7.91 6.30 11.83
CA GLY A 200 9.00 7.18 11.42
C GLY A 200 10.17 7.12 12.39
N ALA A 201 9.98 7.46 13.65
CA ALA A 201 11.06 7.57 14.64
C ALA A 201 11.95 6.32 14.72
N TYR A 202 11.35 5.15 14.64
CA TYR A 202 12.03 3.85 14.79
C TYR A 202 11.92 2.96 13.55
N ASP A 203 11.46 3.54 12.43
CA ASP A 203 11.49 2.84 11.15
C ASP A 203 12.93 2.65 10.67
N CYS A 204 13.23 1.50 10.08
CA CYS A 204 14.61 1.20 9.65
C CYS A 204 15.12 2.17 8.57
N THR A 205 14.25 2.86 7.84
CA THR A 205 14.66 3.93 6.91
C THR A 205 15.14 5.18 7.63
N ASN A 206 14.86 5.34 8.94
CA ASN A 206 15.26 6.52 9.70
C ASN A 206 16.76 6.53 10.10
N ILE A 207 17.51 5.50 9.71
CA ILE A 207 18.97 5.49 9.68
C ILE A 207 19.53 6.61 8.76
N ILE A 208 18.73 7.12 7.83
CA ILE A 208 19.04 8.28 6.99
C ILE A 208 19.26 9.50 7.90
N ARG A 209 20.51 9.93 8.02
CA ARG A 209 20.89 11.02 8.93
C ARG A 209 20.77 12.41 8.31
N LYS A 210 20.96 12.54 6.98
CA LYS A 210 20.98 13.80 6.25
C LYS A 210 20.11 13.77 4.99
N PRO A 211 18.78 13.62 5.11
CA PRO A 211 17.93 13.81 3.95
C PRO A 211 18.02 15.28 3.49
N VAL A 212 17.77 15.55 2.21
CA VAL A 212 17.68 16.90 1.68
C VAL A 212 16.41 17.59 2.16
N VAL A 213 15.33 16.84 2.23
CA VAL A 213 14.01 17.33 2.66
C VAL A 213 13.17 16.18 3.21
N CYS A 214 12.31 16.49 4.18
CA CYS A 214 11.35 15.56 4.77
C CYS A 214 9.90 15.93 4.41
N GLY A 215 9.04 14.93 4.26
CA GLY A 215 7.61 15.11 3.99
C GLY A 215 6.72 14.31 4.94
N VAL A 216 5.63 14.94 5.43
CA VAL A 216 4.59 14.28 6.23
C VAL A 216 3.26 14.43 5.51
N SER A 217 2.77 13.34 4.92
CA SER A 217 1.45 13.28 4.29
C SER A 217 0.34 13.15 5.34
N SER A 218 -0.91 12.96 4.93
CA SER A 218 -2.06 12.92 5.83
C SER A 218 -1.89 11.94 6.99
N LEU A 219 -2.21 12.42 8.20
CA LEU A 219 -2.23 11.65 9.45
C LEU A 219 -3.63 11.07 9.72
N GLY A 220 -3.67 9.99 10.47
CA GLY A 220 -4.90 9.31 10.89
C GLY A 220 -4.57 8.06 11.70
N ILE A 221 -5.58 7.39 12.21
CA ILE A 221 -5.43 6.16 12.99
C ILE A 221 -5.07 5.00 12.07
N ASP A 222 -3.94 4.37 12.31
CA ASP A 222 -3.48 3.14 11.68
C ASP A 222 -2.33 2.54 12.52
N HIS A 223 -2.14 1.22 12.45
CA HIS A 223 -1.09 0.50 13.20
C HIS A 223 -1.06 0.82 14.70
N THR A 224 -2.24 0.90 15.33
CA THR A 224 -2.39 1.34 16.73
C THR A 224 -1.62 0.49 17.72
N SER A 225 -1.46 -0.79 17.45
CA SER A 225 -0.68 -1.72 18.26
C SER A 225 0.82 -1.37 18.34
N LEU A 226 1.34 -0.61 17.36
CA LEU A 226 2.75 -0.21 17.27
C LEU A 226 2.97 1.29 17.54
N LEU A 227 2.09 2.15 17.02
CA LEU A 227 2.26 3.59 17.02
C LEU A 227 1.50 4.31 18.13
N GLY A 228 0.60 3.60 18.81
CA GLY A 228 -0.33 4.16 19.78
C GLY A 228 -1.71 4.39 19.20
N ASP A 229 -2.68 4.63 20.06
CA ASP A 229 -4.12 4.63 19.84
C ASP A 229 -4.71 6.02 19.51
N THR A 230 -3.87 7.07 19.54
CA THR A 230 -4.28 8.44 19.19
C THR A 230 -3.50 9.00 18.01
N VAL A 231 -4.10 9.96 17.28
CA VAL A 231 -3.44 10.59 16.13
C VAL A 231 -2.21 11.40 16.58
N GLU A 232 -2.22 11.93 17.79
CA GLU A 232 -1.12 12.67 18.41
C GLU A 232 0.10 11.76 18.65
N LYS A 233 -0.10 10.55 19.20
CA LYS A 233 0.97 9.55 19.35
C LYS A 233 1.54 9.15 18.00
N ILE A 234 0.67 8.95 17.01
CA ILE A 234 1.05 8.65 15.63
C ILE A 234 1.83 9.82 15.01
N ALA A 235 1.41 11.07 15.23
CA ALA A 235 2.11 12.26 14.78
C ALA A 235 3.51 12.36 15.39
N TRP A 236 3.65 12.05 16.68
CA TRP A 236 4.94 12.01 17.36
C TRP A 236 5.90 11.03 16.69
N GLN A 237 5.44 9.80 16.43
CA GLN A 237 6.22 8.79 15.74
C GLN A 237 6.68 9.25 14.35
N LYS A 238 5.77 9.88 13.59
CA LYS A 238 6.05 10.33 12.22
C LYS A 238 6.98 11.53 12.18
N GLY A 239 6.83 12.50 13.09
CA GLY A 239 7.77 13.61 13.25
C GLY A 239 9.20 13.17 13.63
N GLY A 240 9.39 11.89 13.96
CA GLY A 240 10.71 11.32 14.24
C GLY A 240 11.67 11.27 13.05
N ILE A 241 11.18 11.46 11.82
CA ILE A 241 12.06 11.57 10.64
C ILE A 241 12.71 12.97 10.50
N PHE A 242 12.26 13.96 11.25
CA PHE A 242 12.84 15.30 11.20
C PHE A 242 14.30 15.29 11.62
N LYS A 243 15.11 16.13 10.96
CA LYS A 243 16.54 16.25 11.23
C LYS A 243 16.91 17.72 11.43
N HIS A 244 17.92 17.96 12.24
CA HIS A 244 18.41 19.31 12.54
C HIS A 244 18.77 20.08 11.26
N GLY A 245 18.15 21.24 11.08
CA GLY A 245 18.40 22.14 9.96
C GLY A 245 17.88 21.65 8.60
N VAL A 246 17.25 20.47 8.53
CA VAL A 246 16.65 19.93 7.30
C VAL A 246 15.21 20.42 7.18
N PRO A 247 14.81 21.04 6.05
CA PRO A 247 13.43 21.49 5.86
C PRO A 247 12.45 20.31 5.80
N ALA A 248 11.27 20.52 6.40
CA ALA A 248 10.18 19.55 6.37
C ALA A 248 8.88 20.22 5.95
N PHE A 249 8.05 19.49 5.25
CA PHE A 249 6.74 19.93 4.77
C PHE A 249 5.64 18.98 5.26
N THR A 250 4.49 19.54 5.64
CA THR A 250 3.30 18.75 5.96
C THR A 250 2.07 19.33 5.28
N VAL A 251 1.11 18.46 4.96
CA VAL A 251 -0.21 18.87 4.52
C VAL A 251 -1.05 19.35 5.70
N LEU A 252 -2.22 19.96 5.45
CA LEU A 252 -3.14 20.33 6.52
C LEU A 252 -3.54 19.09 7.34
N GLN A 253 -3.37 19.20 8.65
CA GLN A 253 -3.69 18.17 9.63
C GLN A 253 -4.71 18.73 10.63
N PRO A 254 -5.42 17.89 11.41
CA PRO A 254 -6.14 18.35 12.59
C PRO A 254 -5.19 19.07 13.57
N GLU A 255 -5.74 19.95 14.39
CA GLU A 255 -4.95 20.86 15.25
C GLU A 255 -4.01 20.12 16.22
N GLY A 256 -4.52 19.09 16.93
CA GLY A 256 -3.73 18.32 17.89
C GLY A 256 -2.48 17.68 17.27
N PRO A 257 -2.61 16.81 16.23
CA PRO A 257 -1.48 16.23 15.54
C PRO A 257 -0.53 17.26 14.92
N LEU A 258 -1.06 18.39 14.41
CA LEU A 258 -0.24 19.46 13.84
C LEU A 258 0.62 20.14 14.91
N ALA A 259 0.06 20.37 16.11
CA ALA A 259 0.79 20.89 17.25
C ALA A 259 1.94 19.94 17.67
N VAL A 260 1.69 18.63 17.69
CA VAL A 260 2.73 17.63 17.99
C VAL A 260 3.86 17.65 16.97
N LEU A 261 3.55 17.75 15.66
CA LEU A 261 4.58 17.87 14.63
C LEU A 261 5.41 19.14 14.79
N ARG A 262 4.75 20.28 15.09
CA ARG A 262 5.43 21.56 15.36
C ARG A 262 6.38 21.44 16.54
N ASP A 263 5.90 20.93 17.68
CA ASP A 263 6.70 20.84 18.90
C ASP A 263 7.93 19.93 18.69
N ARG A 264 7.73 18.82 17.95
CA ARG A 264 8.84 17.94 17.60
C ARG A 264 9.86 18.60 16.65
N ALA A 265 9.37 19.33 15.64
CA ALA A 265 10.23 20.10 14.74
C ALA A 265 11.04 21.17 15.51
N GLN A 266 10.42 21.85 16.47
CA GLN A 266 11.08 22.83 17.32
C GLN A 266 12.17 22.20 18.20
N GLN A 267 11.89 21.05 18.83
CA GLN A 267 12.86 20.31 19.65
C GLN A 267 14.11 19.94 18.87
N ILE A 268 13.95 19.55 17.59
CA ILE A 268 15.05 19.10 16.73
C ILE A 268 15.67 20.27 15.95
N SER A 269 15.10 21.47 16.02
CA SER A 269 15.45 22.63 15.18
C SER A 269 15.31 22.33 13.68
N CYS A 270 14.21 21.68 13.30
CA CYS A 270 13.83 21.39 11.94
C CYS A 270 12.88 22.50 11.43
N PRO A 271 13.18 23.17 10.31
CA PRO A 271 12.25 24.11 9.68
C PRO A 271 11.01 23.36 9.13
N LEU A 272 9.86 23.51 9.78
CA LEU A 272 8.62 22.86 9.37
C LEU A 272 7.64 23.86 8.74
N TYR A 273 7.11 23.51 7.56
CA TYR A 273 6.20 24.33 6.77
C TYR A 273 4.90 23.59 6.47
N LEU A 274 3.79 24.34 6.44
CA LEU A 274 2.50 23.87 5.98
C LEU A 274 2.40 24.06 4.46
N CYS A 275 2.11 22.99 3.71
CA CYS A 275 1.88 23.09 2.28
C CYS A 275 0.62 23.94 1.99
N PRO A 276 0.67 24.89 1.05
CA PRO A 276 -0.53 25.54 0.55
C PRO A 276 -1.43 24.52 -0.17
N PRO A 277 -2.73 24.77 -0.27
CA PRO A 277 -3.60 23.96 -1.11
C PRO A 277 -3.14 24.00 -2.57
N LEU A 278 -3.40 22.94 -3.34
CA LEU A 278 -2.91 22.82 -4.70
C LEU A 278 -3.38 23.98 -5.59
N GLU A 279 -4.58 24.48 -5.33
CA GLU A 279 -5.20 25.62 -6.00
C GLU A 279 -4.38 26.91 -5.91
N ALA A 280 -3.65 27.09 -4.81
CA ALA A 280 -2.76 28.24 -4.65
C ALA A 280 -1.51 28.18 -5.54
N LEU A 281 -1.17 26.99 -6.05
CA LEU A 281 -0.06 26.75 -6.99
C LEU A 281 -0.54 26.72 -8.44
N GLU A 282 -1.85 26.84 -8.69
CA GLU A 282 -2.44 26.86 -10.03
C GLU A 282 -2.38 28.28 -10.64
N GLU A 283 -2.08 28.34 -11.91
CA GLU A 283 -2.20 29.59 -12.68
C GLU A 283 -3.68 29.86 -12.98
N ARG A 284 -4.10 31.13 -12.92
CA ARG A 284 -5.48 31.51 -13.24
C ARG A 284 -5.93 30.98 -14.60
N GLY A 285 -6.98 30.15 -14.60
CA GLY A 285 -7.54 29.52 -15.80
C GLY A 285 -6.77 28.28 -16.31
N ARG A 286 -5.74 27.81 -15.60
CA ARG A 286 -4.96 26.60 -15.95
C ARG A 286 -4.83 25.66 -14.73
N PRO A 287 -5.85 24.86 -14.44
CA PRO A 287 -5.79 23.90 -13.34
C PRO A 287 -4.68 22.85 -13.57
N LEU A 288 -4.10 22.35 -12.48
CA LEU A 288 -3.16 21.25 -12.54
C LEU A 288 -3.90 19.93 -12.72
N THR A 289 -3.58 19.23 -13.81
CA THR A 289 -4.08 17.89 -14.07
C THR A 289 -3.21 16.88 -13.33
N LEU A 290 -3.84 15.91 -12.66
CA LEU A 290 -3.17 14.85 -11.94
C LEU A 290 -3.40 13.51 -12.64
N GLY A 291 -2.37 12.68 -12.74
CA GLY A 291 -2.47 11.31 -13.25
C GLY A 291 -3.19 10.36 -12.27
N LEU A 292 -3.23 10.72 -10.98
CA LEU A 292 -3.97 9.98 -9.95
C LEU A 292 -5.27 10.71 -9.63
N GLU A 293 -6.39 10.00 -9.73
CA GLU A 293 -7.71 10.56 -9.47
C GLU A 293 -8.01 10.65 -7.95
N GLY A 294 -8.97 11.49 -7.60
CA GLY A 294 -9.48 11.64 -6.22
C GLY A 294 -9.01 12.93 -5.53
N GLU A 295 -9.92 13.51 -4.75
CA GLU A 295 -9.72 14.77 -4.03
C GLU A 295 -8.46 14.76 -3.14
N HIS A 296 -8.25 13.64 -2.43
CA HIS A 296 -7.10 13.46 -1.55
C HIS A 296 -5.75 13.49 -2.29
N GLN A 297 -5.73 13.24 -3.60
CA GLN A 297 -4.50 13.31 -4.40
C GLN A 297 -4.05 14.76 -4.62
N ARG A 298 -4.95 15.75 -4.51
CA ARG A 298 -4.57 17.17 -4.58
C ARG A 298 -3.63 17.56 -3.44
N SER A 299 -3.91 17.07 -2.24
CA SER A 299 -3.03 17.27 -1.07
C SER A 299 -1.69 16.54 -1.22
N ASN A 300 -1.69 15.32 -1.76
CA ASN A 300 -0.45 14.58 -2.04
C ASN A 300 0.40 15.27 -3.12
N ALA A 301 -0.22 15.80 -4.16
CA ALA A 301 0.43 16.55 -5.24
C ALA A 301 1.02 17.89 -4.74
N ALA A 302 0.30 18.61 -3.88
CA ALA A 302 0.80 19.84 -3.26
C ALA A 302 2.07 19.58 -2.43
N LEU A 303 2.07 18.51 -1.63
CA LEU A 303 3.26 18.11 -0.88
C LEU A 303 4.40 17.70 -1.81
N ALA A 304 4.12 16.92 -2.85
CA ALA A 304 5.12 16.48 -3.81
C ALA A 304 5.78 17.66 -4.55
N LEU A 305 5.01 18.68 -4.92
CA LEU A 305 5.52 19.91 -5.53
C LEU A 305 6.48 20.64 -4.59
N GLN A 306 6.15 20.75 -3.30
CA GLN A 306 7.03 21.40 -2.32
C GLN A 306 8.33 20.62 -2.10
N LEU A 307 8.23 19.29 -2.01
CA LEU A 307 9.41 18.42 -1.86
C LEU A 307 10.34 18.52 -3.08
N ALA A 308 9.78 18.41 -4.28
CA ALA A 308 10.55 18.50 -5.52
C ALA A 308 11.16 19.90 -5.71
N HIS A 309 10.40 20.97 -5.44
CA HIS A 309 10.88 22.35 -5.53
C HIS A 309 12.03 22.60 -4.54
N CYS A 310 11.88 22.20 -3.28
CA CYS A 310 12.91 22.31 -2.27
C CYS A 310 14.20 21.57 -2.67
N TRP A 311 14.07 20.34 -3.18
CA TRP A 311 15.21 19.54 -3.64
C TRP A 311 15.92 20.19 -4.84
N LEU A 312 15.18 20.72 -5.83
CA LEU A 312 15.75 21.42 -6.98
C LEU A 312 16.49 22.69 -6.56
N GLN A 313 15.92 23.47 -5.66
CA GLN A 313 16.59 24.65 -5.10
C GLN A 313 17.88 24.29 -4.35
N TRP A 314 17.84 23.20 -3.58
CA TRP A 314 19.05 22.70 -2.89
C TRP A 314 20.13 22.31 -3.90
N ARG A 315 19.80 21.60 -4.97
CA ARG A 315 20.74 21.21 -6.03
C ARG A 315 21.34 22.41 -6.73
N ASP A 316 20.52 23.38 -7.12
CA ASP A 316 20.94 24.51 -7.95
C ASP A 316 21.77 25.54 -7.17
N HIS A 317 21.57 25.64 -5.86
CA HIS A 317 22.22 26.64 -5.02
C HIS A 317 23.19 26.08 -3.97
N GLN A 318 23.21 24.77 -3.76
CA GLN A 318 23.94 24.04 -2.70
C GLN A 318 23.77 24.66 -1.28
N ASP A 319 22.86 25.61 -1.10
CA ASP A 319 22.74 26.41 0.12
C ASP A 319 21.27 26.75 0.45
N VAL A 320 20.43 25.72 0.58
CA VAL A 320 19.03 25.89 1.05
C VAL A 320 18.96 26.35 2.51
N ARG A 321 20.11 26.40 3.20
CA ARG A 321 20.22 26.96 4.56
C ARG A 321 19.83 28.44 4.62
N LYS A 322 19.61 29.10 3.48
CA LYS A 322 19.14 30.48 3.35
C LYS A 322 17.64 30.65 3.08
N LEU A 323 16.80 29.66 3.22
CA LEU A 323 15.42 29.94 3.60
C LEU A 323 15.53 30.62 4.97
N LYS A 324 15.46 31.96 4.97
CA LYS A 324 15.70 32.82 6.15
C LYS A 324 14.74 32.38 7.26
N VAL A 325 15.16 31.42 8.07
CA VAL A 325 14.54 31.13 9.35
C VAL A 325 15.04 32.16 10.34
N SER A 326 14.29 33.22 10.51
CA SER A 326 14.47 34.14 11.62
C SER A 326 14.10 33.37 12.89
N ARG A 327 15.11 32.86 13.58
CA ARG A 327 15.08 32.36 14.97
C ARG A 327 14.04 31.28 15.38
N PRO A 328 14.34 30.41 16.38
CA PRO A 328 13.79 29.09 16.61
C PRO A 328 12.48 29.06 17.41
N SER A 329 11.56 29.94 17.19
CA SER A 329 10.18 29.73 17.56
C SER A 329 9.40 29.45 16.29
N VAL A 330 9.01 28.19 16.07
CA VAL A 330 8.07 27.87 15.00
C VAL A 330 6.73 28.51 15.39
N PRO A 331 6.31 29.59 14.71
CA PRO A 331 5.12 30.34 15.13
C PRO A 331 3.87 29.49 14.93
N TRP A 332 2.85 29.75 15.71
CA TRP A 332 1.52 29.22 15.49
C TRP A 332 0.65 30.32 14.85
N PRO A 333 -0.09 30.03 13.76
CA PRO A 333 -0.06 28.80 12.97
C PRO A 333 1.29 28.54 12.26
N LEU A 334 1.56 27.31 11.84
CA LEU A 334 2.78 26.99 11.08
C LEU A 334 2.95 27.90 9.88
N PRO A 335 4.20 28.31 9.54
CA PRO A 335 4.45 29.12 8.36
C PRO A 335 4.04 28.33 7.11
N LEU A 336 3.36 29.01 6.19
CA LEU A 336 3.05 28.44 4.90
C LEU A 336 4.34 28.28 4.08
N ALA A 337 4.43 27.16 3.38
CA ALA A 337 5.47 26.95 2.38
C ALA A 337 5.31 27.97 1.23
N PRO A 338 6.41 28.31 0.52
CA PRO A 338 6.37 29.25 -0.58
C PRO A 338 5.34 28.86 -1.65
N VAL A 339 4.57 29.82 -2.10
CA VAL A 339 3.74 29.69 -3.30
C VAL A 339 4.60 30.01 -4.51
N PHE A 340 4.64 29.11 -5.49
CA PHE A 340 5.39 29.26 -6.73
C PHE A 340 4.57 28.72 -7.91
N GLN A 341 4.91 29.12 -9.11
CA GLN A 341 4.30 28.56 -10.31
C GLN A 341 5.05 27.29 -10.73
N PRO A 342 4.37 26.12 -10.78
CA PRO A 342 4.98 24.89 -11.24
C PRO A 342 5.44 25.01 -12.70
N THR A 343 6.68 24.59 -12.95
CA THR A 343 7.26 24.56 -14.29
C THR A 343 6.53 23.55 -15.19
N SER A 344 6.81 23.58 -16.50
CA SER A 344 6.26 22.58 -17.45
C SER A 344 6.64 21.16 -17.04
N HIS A 345 7.88 20.92 -16.59
CA HIS A 345 8.32 19.60 -16.11
C HIS A 345 7.54 19.11 -14.89
N MET A 346 7.25 20.01 -13.94
CA MET A 346 6.44 19.68 -12.77
C MET A 346 5.00 19.36 -13.16
N ARG A 347 4.39 20.15 -14.08
CA ARG A 347 3.03 19.92 -14.59
C ARG A 347 2.91 18.59 -15.32
N HIS A 348 3.87 18.27 -16.19
CA HIS A 348 3.92 16.98 -16.88
C HIS A 348 4.13 15.84 -15.87
N GLY A 349 5.04 16.02 -14.90
CA GLY A 349 5.27 15.04 -13.85
C GLY A 349 4.00 14.71 -13.07
N LEU A 350 3.20 15.70 -12.67
CA LEU A 350 1.92 15.47 -11.99
C LEU A 350 0.89 14.77 -12.89
N ARG A 351 0.77 15.22 -14.16
CA ARG A 351 -0.21 14.69 -15.12
C ARG A 351 0.06 13.24 -15.49
N ASP A 352 1.32 12.91 -15.69
CA ASP A 352 1.75 11.63 -16.25
C ASP A 352 2.14 10.62 -15.16
N THR A 353 1.97 10.95 -13.87
CA THR A 353 2.21 10.03 -12.77
C THR A 353 1.18 8.91 -12.78
N GLU A 354 1.67 7.68 -12.84
CA GLU A 354 0.90 6.45 -12.64
C GLU A 354 1.32 5.78 -11.34
N TRP A 355 0.35 5.34 -10.54
CA TRP A 355 0.59 4.57 -9.32
C TRP A 355 -0.46 3.49 -9.19
N PRO A 356 -0.19 2.28 -9.71
CA PRO A 356 -1.16 1.21 -9.76
C PRO A 356 -1.82 0.92 -8.40
N GLY A 357 -3.11 0.56 -8.43
CA GLY A 357 -3.86 0.22 -7.23
C GLY A 357 -4.25 1.41 -6.33
N ARG A 358 -4.12 2.63 -6.85
CA ARG A 358 -4.60 3.85 -6.17
C ARG A 358 -5.53 4.60 -7.09
N THR A 359 -6.83 4.61 -6.74
CA THR A 359 -7.89 5.27 -7.53
C THR A 359 -7.78 5.00 -9.03
N GLN A 360 -7.40 3.77 -9.38
CA GLN A 360 -7.15 3.34 -10.76
C GLN A 360 -8.43 2.86 -11.42
N VAL A 361 -8.66 3.25 -12.68
CA VAL A 361 -9.80 2.82 -13.48
C VAL A 361 -9.31 2.06 -14.70
N LEU A 362 -9.75 0.80 -14.84
CA LEU A 362 -9.47 -0.04 -16.02
C LEU A 362 -10.77 -0.34 -16.75
N ARG A 363 -10.88 0.05 -18.02
CA ARG A 363 -12.05 -0.22 -18.87
C ARG A 363 -11.76 -1.35 -19.82
N ARG A 364 -12.61 -2.40 -19.77
CA ARG A 364 -12.47 -3.60 -20.59
C ARG A 364 -13.84 -4.04 -21.11
N GLY A 365 -14.18 -3.59 -22.31
CA GLY A 365 -15.50 -3.83 -22.89
C GLY A 365 -16.62 -3.27 -22.00
N PRO A 366 -17.59 -4.11 -21.56
CA PRO A 366 -18.66 -3.66 -20.68
C PRO A 366 -18.25 -3.58 -19.21
N LEU A 367 -17.07 -4.10 -18.84
CA LEU A 367 -16.56 -4.06 -17.48
C LEU A 367 -15.70 -2.80 -17.25
N THR A 368 -15.96 -2.13 -16.14
CA THR A 368 -15.08 -1.07 -15.61
C THR A 368 -14.65 -1.46 -14.21
N TRP A 369 -13.36 -1.68 -14.05
CA TRP A 369 -12.72 -2.02 -12.78
C TRP A 369 -12.23 -0.75 -12.10
N TYR A 370 -12.66 -0.53 -10.88
CA TYR A 370 -12.23 0.58 -10.00
C TYR A 370 -11.38 -0.03 -8.89
N LEU A 371 -10.09 0.27 -8.88
CA LEU A 371 -9.11 -0.38 -8.02
C LEU A 371 -8.54 0.62 -7.01
N ASP A 372 -8.77 0.38 -5.73
CA ASP A 372 -8.18 1.18 -4.65
C ASP A 372 -7.95 0.35 -3.39
N GLY A 373 -6.72 0.33 -2.91
CA GLY A 373 -6.32 -0.42 -1.72
C GLY A 373 -6.71 0.21 -0.38
N ALA A 374 -7.80 0.97 -0.33
CA ALA A 374 -8.33 1.56 0.90
C ALA A 374 -8.66 0.48 1.95
N HIS A 375 -8.20 0.69 3.18
CA HIS A 375 -8.31 -0.32 4.26
C HIS A 375 -8.41 0.28 5.67
N THR A 376 -8.64 1.58 5.78
CA THR A 376 -8.95 2.30 7.04
C THR A 376 -10.20 3.14 6.83
N THR A 377 -10.88 3.53 7.90
CA THR A 377 -12.09 4.34 7.86
C THR A 377 -11.96 5.55 6.93
N SER A 378 -10.91 6.35 7.11
CA SER A 378 -10.67 7.57 6.31
C SER A 378 -10.38 7.27 4.84
N SER A 379 -9.59 6.22 4.55
CA SER A 379 -9.27 5.84 3.17
C SER A 379 -10.47 5.23 2.44
N VAL A 380 -11.29 4.41 3.12
CA VAL A 380 -12.53 3.87 2.55
C VAL A 380 -13.52 4.99 2.26
N GLN A 381 -13.66 5.99 3.15
CA GLN A 381 -14.48 7.18 2.87
C GLN A 381 -13.99 7.95 1.64
N ALA A 382 -12.69 8.11 1.47
CA ALA A 382 -12.11 8.74 0.27
C ALA A 382 -12.37 7.91 -0.99
N CYS A 383 -12.20 6.59 -0.92
CA CYS A 383 -12.50 5.63 -1.98
C CYS A 383 -13.97 5.69 -2.41
N VAL A 384 -14.89 5.72 -1.45
CA VAL A 384 -16.35 5.85 -1.70
C VAL A 384 -16.68 7.15 -2.43
N ARG A 385 -16.11 8.28 -1.98
CA ARG A 385 -16.31 9.57 -2.68
C ARG A 385 -15.79 9.51 -4.11
N TRP A 386 -14.57 9.02 -4.29
CA TRP A 386 -13.98 8.87 -5.62
C TRP A 386 -14.81 7.94 -6.53
N PHE A 387 -15.19 6.75 -6.06
CA PHE A 387 -15.97 5.79 -6.85
C PHE A 387 -17.30 6.38 -7.31
N ARG A 388 -18.02 7.06 -6.40
CA ARG A 388 -19.28 7.72 -6.72
C ARG A 388 -19.11 8.85 -7.75
N GLN A 389 -18.04 9.65 -7.64
CA GLN A 389 -17.72 10.69 -8.62
C GLN A 389 -17.33 10.08 -9.97
N ALA A 390 -16.55 9.01 -9.98
CA ALA A 390 -16.13 8.32 -11.19
C ALA A 390 -17.32 7.69 -11.93
N LEU A 391 -18.29 7.12 -11.20
CA LEU A 391 -19.55 6.65 -11.78
C LEU A 391 -20.33 7.79 -12.44
N GLN A 392 -20.48 8.94 -11.78
CA GLN A 392 -21.19 10.10 -12.34
C GLN A 392 -20.53 10.66 -13.62
N ARG A 393 -19.19 10.68 -13.69
CA ARG A 393 -18.47 11.09 -14.89
C ARG A 393 -18.59 10.10 -16.04
N SER A 394 -18.85 8.83 -15.72
CA SER A 394 -18.98 7.74 -16.70
C SER A 394 -20.38 7.66 -17.32
N GLU A 395 -21.35 8.37 -16.76
CA GLU A 395 -22.75 8.38 -17.23
C GLU A 395 -22.90 9.07 -18.60
N ARG A 396 -22.45 8.40 -19.66
CA ARG A 396 -23.27 8.39 -20.87
C ARG A 396 -24.47 7.49 -20.53
N PRO A 397 -25.74 7.94 -20.71
CA PRO A 397 -26.88 7.11 -20.38
C PRO A 397 -26.78 5.81 -21.21
N SER A 398 -26.32 4.74 -20.55
CA SER A 398 -26.37 3.41 -21.16
C SER A 398 -27.85 3.06 -21.30
N ARG A 399 -28.28 2.71 -22.52
CA ARG A 399 -29.69 2.35 -22.81
C ARG A 399 -30.05 0.94 -22.29
N GLY A 400 -29.47 0.50 -21.15
CA GLY A 400 -29.70 -0.84 -20.62
C GLY A 400 -29.34 -1.03 -19.14
N PRO A 401 -29.50 -2.22 -18.58
CA PRO A 401 -29.25 -2.50 -17.18
C PRO A 401 -27.75 -2.39 -16.82
N GLU A 402 -27.45 -1.63 -15.79
CA GLU A 402 -26.12 -1.50 -15.19
C GLU A 402 -26.05 -2.26 -13.88
N VAL A 403 -24.93 -2.94 -13.64
CA VAL A 403 -24.68 -3.72 -12.42
C VAL A 403 -23.46 -3.20 -11.69
N ARG A 404 -23.56 -3.05 -10.38
CA ARG A 404 -22.45 -2.68 -9.50
C ARG A 404 -22.05 -3.85 -8.63
N VAL A 405 -20.77 -4.18 -8.65
CA VAL A 405 -20.20 -5.29 -7.88
C VAL A 405 -19.14 -4.76 -6.93
N LEU A 406 -19.21 -5.15 -5.67
CA LEU A 406 -18.13 -4.98 -4.71
C LEU A 406 -17.28 -6.25 -4.68
N LEU A 407 -15.97 -6.14 -4.83
CA LEU A 407 -15.01 -7.20 -4.51
C LEU A 407 -14.16 -6.72 -3.32
N PHE A 408 -14.30 -7.40 -2.17
CA PHE A 408 -13.75 -6.92 -0.91
C PHE A 408 -13.02 -8.02 -0.13
N ASN A 409 -11.90 -7.64 0.47
CA ASN A 409 -11.26 -8.39 1.55
C ASN A 409 -10.54 -7.41 2.48
N SER A 410 -10.52 -7.70 3.77
CA SER A 410 -9.76 -6.97 4.78
C SER A 410 -8.92 -7.94 5.60
N THR A 411 -7.71 -7.53 5.98
CA THR A 411 -6.75 -8.35 6.74
C THR A 411 -6.19 -7.57 7.93
N GLY A 412 -5.63 -8.29 8.92
CA GLY A 412 -5.10 -7.71 10.16
C GLY A 412 -6.18 -7.39 11.19
N ASP A 413 -5.86 -6.55 12.18
CA ASP A 413 -6.71 -6.20 13.34
C ASP A 413 -7.73 -5.09 13.01
N ARG A 414 -8.28 -5.09 11.79
CA ARG A 414 -9.24 -4.07 11.33
C ARG A 414 -10.66 -4.56 11.56
N ASP A 415 -11.57 -3.63 11.88
CA ASP A 415 -12.99 -3.90 11.98
C ASP A 415 -13.63 -3.94 10.58
N PRO A 416 -13.93 -5.14 10.01
CA PRO A 416 -14.51 -5.25 8.69
C PRO A 416 -15.95 -4.73 8.64
N ALA A 417 -16.72 -4.85 9.72
CA ALA A 417 -18.10 -4.39 9.77
C ALA A 417 -18.17 -2.87 9.63
N ALA A 418 -17.30 -2.14 10.32
CA ALA A 418 -17.21 -0.68 10.20
C ALA A 418 -16.80 -0.25 8.78
N LEU A 419 -15.87 -0.97 8.13
CA LEU A 419 -15.45 -0.67 6.76
C LEU A 419 -16.55 -0.95 5.74
N LEU A 420 -17.24 -2.10 5.84
CA LEU A 420 -18.35 -2.47 4.96
C LEU A 420 -19.53 -1.51 5.06
N LYS A 421 -19.83 -1.03 6.27
CA LYS A 421 -20.88 -0.01 6.48
C LYS A 421 -20.62 1.27 5.69
N LEU A 422 -19.37 1.68 5.54
CA LEU A 422 -19.00 2.86 4.75
C LEU A 422 -19.21 2.67 3.24
N LEU A 423 -19.26 1.42 2.76
CA LEU A 423 -19.44 1.09 1.35
C LEU A 423 -20.91 1.04 0.92
N GLN A 424 -21.87 0.94 1.86
CA GLN A 424 -23.32 0.90 1.56
C GLN A 424 -23.81 2.04 0.65
N PRO A 425 -23.33 3.31 0.79
CA PRO A 425 -23.78 4.41 -0.08
C PRO A 425 -23.45 4.22 -1.57
N CYS A 426 -22.59 3.26 -1.95
CA CYS A 426 -22.27 2.93 -3.32
C CYS A 426 -23.35 2.09 -4.00
N GLN A 427 -24.26 1.48 -3.24
CA GLN A 427 -25.43 0.72 -3.73
C GLN A 427 -25.03 -0.43 -4.66
N PHE A 428 -24.25 -1.37 -4.17
CA PHE A 428 -23.86 -2.55 -4.92
C PHE A 428 -25.05 -3.52 -5.10
N ASP A 429 -25.14 -4.12 -6.27
CA ASP A 429 -26.11 -5.19 -6.57
C ASP A 429 -25.58 -6.55 -6.07
N TYR A 430 -24.24 -6.71 -6.08
CA TYR A 430 -23.56 -7.90 -5.58
C TYR A 430 -22.37 -7.52 -4.72
N ALA A 431 -22.15 -8.25 -3.61
CA ALA A 431 -20.94 -8.20 -2.81
C ALA A 431 -20.21 -9.54 -2.88
N VAL A 432 -18.96 -9.51 -3.30
CA VAL A 432 -18.11 -10.67 -3.52
C VAL A 432 -16.93 -10.63 -2.57
N PHE A 433 -16.69 -11.73 -1.87
CA PHE A 433 -15.60 -11.88 -0.91
C PHE A 433 -14.69 -13.03 -1.34
N CYS A 434 -13.39 -12.83 -1.29
CA CYS A 434 -12.42 -13.89 -1.57
C CYS A 434 -11.11 -13.65 -0.82
N PRO A 435 -10.29 -14.68 -0.59
CA PRO A 435 -8.93 -14.54 -0.09
C PRO A 435 -8.07 -13.70 -1.05
N ASN A 436 -6.95 -13.17 -0.54
CA ASN A 436 -5.94 -12.48 -1.36
C ASN A 436 -5.06 -13.47 -2.16
N LEU A 437 -5.61 -14.60 -2.54
CA LEU A 437 -4.94 -15.65 -3.32
C LEU A 437 -5.41 -15.57 -4.77
N THR A 438 -4.48 -15.48 -5.70
CA THR A 438 -4.82 -15.46 -7.14
C THR A 438 -5.44 -16.76 -7.59
N GLU A 439 -4.86 -17.91 -7.22
CA GLU A 439 -5.31 -19.26 -7.55
C GLU A 439 -5.06 -20.23 -6.39
N VAL A 440 -5.85 -21.28 -6.29
CA VAL A 440 -5.76 -22.28 -5.21
C VAL A 440 -4.55 -23.19 -5.37
N ALA A 441 -4.11 -23.47 -6.60
CA ALA A 441 -3.11 -24.52 -6.92
C ALA A 441 -1.77 -24.00 -7.45
N SER A 442 -1.50 -22.70 -7.42
CA SER A 442 -0.28 -22.13 -8.01
C SER A 442 0.89 -22.19 -7.05
N THR A 443 1.93 -22.95 -7.41
CA THR A 443 3.25 -22.97 -6.75
C THR A 443 4.07 -21.70 -7.03
N ASP A 444 3.65 -20.88 -7.99
CA ASP A 444 4.40 -19.72 -8.50
C ASP A 444 4.04 -18.38 -7.85
N ASN A 445 3.26 -18.40 -6.77
CA ASN A 445 2.79 -17.19 -6.07
C ASN A 445 3.63 -16.85 -4.83
N ALA A 446 4.94 -17.03 -4.86
CA ALA A 446 5.82 -16.74 -3.72
C ALA A 446 5.66 -15.29 -3.22
N ASP A 447 5.43 -14.31 -4.12
CA ASP A 447 5.21 -12.90 -3.77
C ASP A 447 3.92 -12.63 -2.98
N GLN A 448 2.92 -13.50 -3.09
CA GLN A 448 1.60 -13.34 -2.45
C GLN A 448 1.37 -14.29 -1.27
N GLN A 449 2.32 -15.19 -0.99
CA GLN A 449 2.18 -16.15 0.11
C GLN A 449 2.41 -15.46 1.46
N ASN A 450 1.39 -15.50 2.30
CA ASN A 450 1.51 -15.19 3.71
C ASN A 450 1.60 -16.51 4.49
N PHE A 451 2.81 -16.92 4.87
CA PHE A 451 3.06 -18.18 5.58
C PHE A 451 2.52 -18.18 7.02
N THR A 452 1.94 -17.09 7.50
CA THR A 452 1.50 -16.94 8.87
C THR A 452 0.03 -17.28 9.11
N VAL A 453 -0.79 -17.46 8.04
CA VAL A 453 -2.23 -17.69 8.14
C VAL A 453 -2.62 -18.89 7.27
N THR A 454 -3.37 -19.84 7.84
CA THR A 454 -3.86 -21.00 7.09
C THR A 454 -4.98 -20.62 6.12
N LEU A 455 -5.16 -21.42 5.05
CA LEU A 455 -6.24 -21.22 4.07
C LEU A 455 -7.62 -21.20 4.74
N ASP A 456 -7.85 -22.09 5.71
CA ASP A 456 -9.12 -22.15 6.45
C ASP A 456 -9.41 -20.85 7.21
N GLN A 457 -8.41 -20.27 7.89
CA GLN A 457 -8.56 -19.00 8.58
C GLN A 457 -8.89 -17.84 7.64
N VAL A 458 -8.30 -17.85 6.43
CA VAL A 458 -8.57 -16.80 5.43
C VAL A 458 -9.97 -16.94 4.85
N LEU A 459 -10.45 -18.17 4.60
CA LEU A 459 -11.81 -18.43 4.14
C LEU A 459 -12.87 -18.12 5.20
N LEU A 460 -12.62 -18.47 6.47
CA LEU A 460 -13.48 -18.09 7.60
C LEU A 460 -13.68 -16.57 7.66
N ARG A 461 -12.61 -15.81 7.50
CA ARG A 461 -12.68 -14.33 7.44
C ARG A 461 -13.55 -13.84 6.28
N CYS A 462 -13.49 -14.47 5.11
CA CYS A 462 -14.36 -14.12 3.99
C CYS A 462 -15.84 -14.40 4.30
N LEU A 463 -16.13 -15.49 5.00
CA LEU A 463 -17.49 -15.81 5.47
C LEU A 463 -17.98 -14.81 6.52
N GLU A 464 -17.11 -14.36 7.43
CA GLU A 464 -17.44 -13.29 8.38
C GLU A 464 -17.77 -11.97 7.66
N HIS A 465 -16.99 -11.61 6.63
CA HIS A 465 -17.29 -10.43 5.79
C HIS A 465 -18.66 -10.55 5.12
N GLN A 466 -18.98 -11.73 4.58
CA GLN A 466 -20.30 -12.01 3.97
C GLN A 466 -21.42 -11.86 5.00
N GLN A 467 -21.25 -12.41 6.19
CA GLN A 467 -22.24 -12.32 7.26
C GLN A 467 -22.47 -10.86 7.67
N HIS A 468 -21.41 -10.08 7.89
CA HIS A 468 -21.54 -8.65 8.20
C HIS A 468 -22.27 -7.89 7.09
N TRP A 469 -21.94 -8.17 5.82
CA TRP A 469 -22.65 -7.53 4.70
C TRP A 469 -24.13 -7.88 4.68
N SER A 470 -24.49 -9.14 4.87
CA SER A 470 -25.88 -9.59 4.89
C SER A 470 -26.69 -8.90 6.01
N CYS A 471 -26.12 -8.81 7.21
CA CYS A 471 -26.76 -8.07 8.32
C CYS A 471 -26.99 -6.58 7.98
N LEU A 472 -26.01 -5.93 7.33
CA LEU A 472 -26.15 -4.52 6.92
C LEU A 472 -27.23 -4.32 5.85
N ASP A 473 -27.37 -5.25 4.92
CA ASP A 473 -28.42 -5.21 3.89
C ASP A 473 -29.81 -5.43 4.48
N GLU A 474 -29.95 -6.37 5.42
CA GLU A 474 -31.20 -6.60 6.16
C GLU A 474 -31.63 -5.37 6.97
N GLU A 475 -30.67 -4.72 7.66
CA GLU A 475 -30.94 -3.46 8.37
C GLU A 475 -31.41 -2.35 7.44
N GLN A 476 -30.82 -2.27 6.23
CA GLN A 476 -31.21 -1.26 5.25
C GLN A 476 -32.60 -1.55 4.68
N ALA A 477 -32.90 -2.80 4.33
CA ALA A 477 -34.21 -3.22 3.86
C ALA A 477 -35.30 -2.94 4.91
N GLY A 478 -35.02 -3.20 6.20
CA GLY A 478 -35.93 -2.88 7.31
C GLY A 478 -36.19 -1.37 7.45
N ARG A 479 -35.19 -0.52 7.21
CA ARG A 479 -35.34 0.95 7.29
C ARG A 479 -36.15 1.53 6.13
N ASP A 480 -36.02 0.98 4.93
CA ASP A 480 -36.74 1.46 3.75
C ASP A 480 -38.24 1.15 3.83
N LEU A 481 -38.65 0.10 4.55
CA LEU A 481 -40.04 -0.22 4.84
C LEU A 481 -40.73 0.81 5.79
N TRP A 482 -39.96 1.55 6.58
CA TRP A 482 -40.49 2.48 7.61
C TRP A 482 -40.27 3.96 7.27
N ARG A 483 -39.83 4.33 6.07
CA ARG A 483 -39.69 5.75 5.70
C ARG A 483 -41.06 6.34 5.29
N PRO A 484 -41.62 7.32 6.07
CA PRO A 484 -42.70 8.13 5.56
C PRO A 484 -42.19 9.02 4.42
N SER A 485 -42.97 9.14 3.36
CA SER A 485 -42.74 10.07 2.26
C SER A 485 -42.96 11.53 2.75
N SER A 486 -41.99 12.10 3.45
CA SER A 486 -42.03 13.54 3.80
C SER A 486 -40.88 14.24 3.05
N LEU A 487 -41.29 15.01 2.04
CA LEU A 487 -40.51 16.05 1.41
C LEU A 487 -40.34 17.21 2.38
N GLU A 488 -39.14 17.49 2.87
CA GLU A 488 -38.75 18.78 3.45
C GLU A 488 -38.02 19.59 2.39
N PRO A 489 -38.42 20.81 2.07
CA PRO A 489 -37.76 21.66 1.10
C PRO A 489 -36.70 22.53 1.78
N GLY A 490 -35.44 22.49 1.35
CA GLY A 490 -34.50 23.59 1.56
C GLY A 490 -33.14 23.33 2.18
N GLY A 491 -32.50 22.16 1.92
CA GLY A 491 -31.09 21.96 2.25
C GLY A 491 -30.20 21.75 0.99
N PRO A 492 -28.87 22.04 1.01
CA PRO A 492 -28.00 21.74 -0.12
C PRO A 492 -28.08 20.23 -0.40
N ALA A 493 -28.48 19.89 -1.62
CA ALA A 493 -28.76 18.52 -2.03
C ALA A 493 -27.53 17.62 -1.86
N PRO A 494 -27.59 16.55 -1.04
CA PRO A 494 -26.56 15.54 -1.07
C PRO A 494 -26.54 14.93 -2.49
N LEU A 495 -25.35 14.68 -3.03
CA LEU A 495 -25.12 13.98 -4.29
C LEU A 495 -25.94 12.69 -4.33
N ARG A 496 -27.15 12.74 -4.89
CA ARG A 496 -28.03 11.57 -5.05
C ARG A 496 -27.70 10.92 -6.40
N LEU A 497 -27.26 9.68 -6.36
CA LEU A 497 -27.37 8.81 -7.52
C LEU A 497 -28.87 8.64 -7.82
N ALA A 498 -29.25 8.64 -9.12
CA ALA A 498 -30.64 8.48 -9.53
C ALA A 498 -31.28 7.24 -8.87
N PRO A 499 -32.54 7.33 -8.39
CA PRO A 499 -33.20 6.18 -7.80
C PRO A 499 -33.33 5.06 -8.83
N ARG A 500 -32.72 3.92 -8.57
CA ARG A 500 -32.94 2.70 -9.32
C ARG A 500 -34.29 2.10 -8.90
N GLY A 501 -34.96 1.39 -9.81
CA GLY A 501 -36.21 0.69 -9.55
C GLY A 501 -36.14 -0.28 -8.36
N PRO A 502 -37.29 -0.86 -7.93
CA PRO A 502 -37.34 -1.71 -6.73
C PRO A 502 -36.34 -2.87 -6.86
N ARG A 503 -35.46 -3.00 -5.86
CA ARG A 503 -34.49 -4.11 -5.77
C ARG A 503 -35.21 -5.39 -5.35
N PRO A 504 -34.81 -6.56 -5.88
CA PRO A 504 -35.20 -7.83 -5.28
C PRO A 504 -34.70 -7.88 -3.82
N CYS A 505 -35.56 -8.29 -2.90
CA CYS A 505 -35.35 -8.28 -1.45
C CYS A 505 -34.35 -9.35 -0.93
N SER A 506 -33.33 -9.74 -1.67
CA SER A 506 -32.31 -10.66 -1.19
C SER A 506 -30.91 -10.10 -1.50
N SER A 507 -30.15 -9.84 -0.46
CA SER A 507 -28.74 -9.56 -0.56
C SER A 507 -28.03 -10.62 -1.39
N SER A 508 -27.39 -10.18 -2.47
CA SER A 508 -26.64 -11.07 -3.35
C SER A 508 -25.16 -11.03 -2.95
N SER A 509 -24.83 -11.70 -1.85
CA SER A 509 -23.44 -11.83 -1.39
C SER A 509 -22.89 -13.23 -1.65
N LEU A 510 -21.63 -13.31 -2.11
CA LEU A 510 -20.98 -14.56 -2.50
C LEU A 510 -19.54 -14.61 -1.96
N VAL A 511 -19.10 -15.82 -1.59
CA VAL A 511 -17.71 -16.11 -1.21
C VAL A 511 -17.09 -17.05 -2.25
N PHE A 512 -15.87 -16.71 -2.70
CA PHE A 512 -15.08 -17.53 -3.61
C PHE A 512 -13.77 -17.95 -2.96
N SER A 513 -13.23 -19.09 -3.39
CA SER A 513 -12.00 -19.66 -2.84
C SER A 513 -10.74 -18.91 -3.25
N CYS A 514 -10.77 -18.13 -4.32
CA CYS A 514 -9.65 -17.33 -4.82
C CYS A 514 -10.13 -16.18 -5.71
N ILE A 515 -9.21 -15.27 -6.02
CA ILE A 515 -9.49 -14.10 -6.87
C ILE A 515 -9.89 -14.53 -8.29
N SER A 516 -9.19 -15.51 -8.89
CA SER A 516 -9.49 -15.99 -10.26
C SER A 516 -10.94 -16.43 -10.40
N HIS A 517 -11.46 -17.23 -9.46
CA HIS A 517 -12.85 -17.67 -9.47
C HIS A 517 -13.84 -16.50 -9.31
N ALA A 518 -13.54 -15.53 -8.45
CA ALA A 518 -14.36 -14.33 -8.29
C ALA A 518 -14.42 -13.52 -9.59
N LEU A 519 -13.27 -13.29 -10.25
CA LEU A 519 -13.20 -12.53 -11.50
C LEU A 519 -13.88 -13.26 -12.67
N GLN A 520 -13.74 -14.59 -12.75
CA GLN A 520 -14.47 -15.41 -13.74
C GLN A 520 -15.98 -15.27 -13.57
N TRP A 521 -16.49 -15.34 -12.33
CA TRP A 521 -17.92 -15.16 -12.06
C TRP A 521 -18.40 -13.74 -12.36
N ILE A 522 -17.62 -12.70 -12.04
CA ILE A 522 -17.97 -11.31 -12.32
C ILE A 522 -17.97 -11.03 -13.82
N SER A 523 -16.95 -11.52 -14.54
CA SER A 523 -16.76 -11.21 -15.96
C SER A 523 -17.70 -11.98 -16.88
N GLN A 524 -18.20 -13.18 -16.49
CA GLN A 524 -19.04 -14.05 -17.29
C GLN A 524 -18.50 -14.26 -18.72
N GLY A 525 -17.17 -14.34 -18.89
CA GLY A 525 -16.51 -14.48 -20.20
C GLY A 525 -16.49 -13.23 -21.06
N ARG A 526 -16.90 -12.08 -20.53
CA ARG A 526 -16.98 -10.80 -21.26
C ARG A 526 -15.70 -9.94 -21.14
N ASP A 527 -14.75 -10.34 -20.30
CA ASP A 527 -13.40 -9.79 -20.27
C ASP A 527 -12.48 -10.66 -21.15
N PRO A 528 -11.66 -10.07 -22.04
CA PRO A 528 -10.77 -10.82 -22.93
C PRO A 528 -9.80 -11.75 -22.22
N VAL A 529 -9.42 -11.45 -20.98
CA VAL A 529 -8.49 -12.27 -20.17
C VAL A 529 -9.19 -13.47 -19.55
N PHE A 530 -10.48 -13.36 -19.24
CA PHE A 530 -11.28 -14.41 -18.63
C PHE A 530 -12.24 -15.04 -19.63
N GLN A 531 -11.71 -15.67 -20.67
CA GLN A 531 -12.50 -16.53 -21.53
C GLN A 531 -12.92 -17.77 -20.73
N LEU A 532 -14.19 -18.17 -20.84
CA LEU A 532 -14.77 -19.27 -20.08
C LEU A 532 -13.98 -20.58 -20.26
N PRO A 533 -13.18 -21.04 -19.31
CA PRO A 533 -13.03 -22.46 -19.10
C PRO A 533 -14.22 -22.90 -18.23
N SER A 534 -14.66 -24.13 -18.45
CA SER A 534 -15.74 -24.76 -17.70
C SER A 534 -15.58 -24.53 -16.19
N LEU A 535 -16.34 -23.59 -15.62
CA LEU A 535 -16.49 -23.46 -14.16
C LEU A 535 -16.81 -24.85 -13.59
N PRO A 536 -16.13 -25.27 -12.51
CA PRO A 536 -16.45 -26.52 -11.85
C PRO A 536 -17.97 -26.56 -11.58
N ARG A 537 -18.66 -27.58 -12.08
CA ARG A 537 -20.13 -27.69 -12.00
C ARG A 537 -20.71 -27.50 -10.60
N GLY A 538 -19.90 -27.66 -9.53
CA GLY A 538 -20.32 -27.44 -8.14
C GLY A 538 -20.49 -25.98 -7.74
N LEU A 539 -19.79 -25.02 -8.35
CA LEU A 539 -19.86 -23.59 -7.97
C LEU A 539 -21.13 -22.89 -8.47
N LEU A 540 -21.76 -23.41 -9.53
CA LEU A 540 -23.01 -22.89 -10.07
C LEU A 540 -24.26 -23.51 -9.41
N ALA A 541 -24.10 -24.42 -8.44
CA ALA A 541 -25.21 -25.08 -7.75
C ALA A 541 -25.95 -24.17 -6.76
N HIS A 542 -25.36 -23.00 -6.37
CA HIS A 542 -26.02 -22.06 -5.47
C HIS A 542 -26.99 -21.16 -6.27
N PRO A 543 -28.28 -21.05 -5.90
CA PRO A 543 -29.26 -20.25 -6.65
C PRO A 543 -28.85 -18.79 -6.86
N THR A 544 -28.26 -18.15 -5.85
CA THR A 544 -27.79 -16.77 -5.93
C THR A 544 -26.67 -16.59 -6.95
N ALA A 545 -25.74 -17.55 -7.04
CA ALA A 545 -24.64 -17.51 -8.00
C ALA A 545 -25.15 -17.69 -9.44
N SER A 546 -26.12 -18.55 -9.66
CA SER A 546 -26.72 -18.80 -10.98
C SER A 546 -27.58 -17.62 -11.46
N ASN A 547 -28.40 -17.03 -10.59
CA ASN A 547 -29.20 -15.86 -10.91
C ASN A 547 -28.33 -14.62 -11.16
N GLY A 548 -27.32 -14.38 -10.34
CA GLY A 548 -26.37 -13.31 -10.52
C GLY A 548 -25.59 -13.44 -11.83
N ALA A 549 -25.20 -14.65 -12.22
CA ALA A 549 -24.51 -14.90 -13.48
C ALA A 549 -25.37 -14.54 -14.71
N SER A 550 -26.69 -14.76 -14.68
CA SER A 550 -27.59 -14.35 -15.79
C SER A 550 -27.70 -12.81 -15.84
N VAL A 551 -27.90 -12.15 -14.71
CA VAL A 551 -27.96 -10.67 -14.62
C VAL A 551 -26.67 -10.03 -15.13
N LEU A 552 -25.49 -10.56 -14.75
CA LEU A 552 -24.20 -10.07 -15.23
C LEU A 552 -24.02 -10.27 -16.74
N ARG A 553 -24.53 -11.36 -17.33
CA ARG A 553 -24.49 -11.59 -18.78
C ARG A 553 -25.36 -10.60 -19.56
N GLU A 554 -26.49 -10.22 -19.03
CA GLU A 554 -27.45 -9.31 -19.67
C GLU A 554 -27.12 -7.82 -19.43
N ALA A 555 -26.28 -7.50 -18.45
CA ALA A 555 -25.91 -6.13 -18.12
C ALA A 555 -25.21 -5.44 -19.29
N THR A 556 -25.58 -4.20 -19.58
CA THR A 556 -24.91 -3.35 -20.60
C THR A 556 -23.61 -2.77 -20.05
N ALA A 557 -23.52 -2.54 -18.75
CA ALA A 557 -22.32 -2.09 -18.06
C ALA A 557 -22.20 -2.77 -16.70
N ILE A 558 -20.96 -3.16 -16.34
CA ILE A 558 -20.62 -3.75 -15.04
C ILE A 558 -19.53 -2.88 -14.40
N HIS A 559 -19.85 -2.29 -13.27
CA HIS A 559 -18.93 -1.46 -12.50
C HIS A 559 -18.44 -2.24 -11.27
N VAL A 560 -17.15 -2.58 -11.23
CA VAL A 560 -16.57 -3.40 -10.15
C VAL A 560 -15.65 -2.57 -9.30
N LEU A 561 -16.00 -2.36 -8.02
CA LEU A 561 -15.08 -1.77 -7.04
C LEU A 561 -14.29 -2.88 -6.33
N VAL A 562 -12.97 -2.82 -6.42
CA VAL A 562 -12.04 -3.71 -5.69
C VAL A 562 -11.37 -2.90 -4.60
N THR A 563 -11.59 -3.28 -3.32
CA THR A 563 -11.08 -2.50 -2.18
C THR A 563 -10.96 -3.32 -0.89
N GLY A 564 -10.49 -2.71 0.19
CA GLY A 564 -10.31 -3.31 1.52
C GLY A 564 -8.89 -3.83 1.79
N SER A 565 -8.12 -4.18 0.74
CA SER A 565 -6.76 -4.67 0.88
C SER A 565 -5.92 -4.36 -0.37
N LEU A 566 -4.69 -3.87 -0.17
CA LEU A 566 -3.72 -3.71 -1.26
C LEU A 566 -3.34 -5.05 -1.90
N HIS A 567 -3.25 -6.11 -1.11
CA HIS A 567 -2.95 -7.45 -1.62
C HIS A 567 -4.09 -8.01 -2.48
N LEU A 568 -5.36 -7.70 -2.16
CA LEU A 568 -6.48 -8.03 -3.03
C LEU A 568 -6.36 -7.31 -4.37
N VAL A 569 -6.12 -6.00 -4.33
CA VAL A 569 -5.95 -5.18 -5.54
C VAL A 569 -4.76 -5.66 -6.37
N GLY A 570 -3.64 -6.00 -5.73
CA GLY A 570 -2.47 -6.57 -6.40
C GLY A 570 -2.77 -7.91 -7.09
N GLY A 571 -3.48 -8.82 -6.41
CA GLY A 571 -3.88 -10.10 -6.99
C GLY A 571 -4.85 -9.94 -8.17
N VAL A 572 -5.77 -8.98 -8.09
CA VAL A 572 -6.67 -8.63 -9.21
C VAL A 572 -5.87 -8.04 -10.38
N LEU A 573 -4.96 -7.10 -10.12
CA LEU A 573 -4.10 -6.51 -11.16
C LEU A 573 -3.21 -7.54 -11.83
N LYS A 574 -2.63 -8.48 -11.09
CA LYS A 574 -1.83 -9.57 -11.62
C LYS A 574 -2.58 -10.38 -12.67
N LEU A 575 -3.88 -10.61 -12.45
CA LEU A 575 -4.74 -11.37 -13.37
C LEU A 575 -5.27 -10.50 -14.51
N LEU A 576 -5.61 -9.22 -14.26
CA LEU A 576 -6.10 -8.32 -15.30
C LEU A 576 -4.99 -7.84 -16.23
N GLU A 577 -3.78 -7.60 -15.72
CA GLU A 577 -2.65 -7.08 -16.46
C GLU A 577 -1.41 -7.98 -16.28
N PRO A 578 -1.35 -9.12 -16.97
CA PRO A 578 -0.25 -10.08 -16.85
C PRO A 578 1.14 -9.49 -17.15
N SER A 579 1.20 -8.41 -17.93
CA SER A 579 2.44 -7.66 -18.21
C SER A 579 3.12 -7.10 -16.95
N LEU A 580 2.38 -6.83 -15.89
CA LEU A 580 2.94 -6.39 -14.61
C LEU A 580 3.74 -7.49 -13.89
N SER A 581 3.58 -8.75 -14.33
CA SER A 581 4.31 -9.90 -13.78
C SER A 581 5.53 -10.30 -14.62
N GLN A 582 5.72 -9.69 -15.77
CA GLN A 582 6.89 -9.89 -16.62
C GLN A 582 7.97 -8.86 -16.25
#